data_6dc7245cb57a6d2d7fe052a22000e2af
#
_entry.id   6dc7245cb57a6d2d7fe052a22000e2af
#
_cell.length_a   1.000
_cell.length_b   1.000
_cell.length_c   1.000
_cell.angle_alpha   90.00
_cell.angle_beta   90.00
_cell.angle_gamma   90.00
#
_symmetry.space_group_name_H-M   'P 1'
#
loop_
_entity.id
_entity.type
_entity.pdbx_description
1 polymer ?
#
loop_
_entity_poly.entity_id
_entity_poly.type
_entity_poly.pdbx_seq_one_letter_code
_entity_poly.pdbx_strand_id
1 'polypeptide(L)' 'PGTIETPMTAALLATPEYRQDRMDRTPIGRLGTPEDVAYGVLYLASDEASFVTGAELVIDGGRTAE' A
#
# COMPACT_ATOMS: atom_id res chain seq x y z
N PRO A 1 2.75 -4.21 -2.21
CA PRO A 1 1.85 -3.31 -1.51
C PRO A 1 0.76 -4.07 -0.76
N GLY A 2 0.10 -3.39 0.18
CA GLY A 2 -1.05 -3.95 0.88
C GLY A 2 -2.34 -3.79 0.08
N THR A 3 -3.47 -3.63 0.77
CA THR A 3 -4.77 -3.43 0.13
C THR A 3 -4.89 -2.00 -0.39
N ILE A 4 -5.06 -1.86 -1.70
CA ILE A 4 -5.09 -0.58 -2.39
C ILE A 4 -6.48 -0.36 -3.00
N GLU A 5 -7.07 0.81 -2.79
CA GLU A 5 -8.35 1.18 -3.40
C GLU A 5 -8.13 1.55 -4.86
N THR A 6 -8.62 0.71 -5.76
CA THR A 6 -8.54 0.91 -7.21
C THR A 6 -9.89 0.56 -7.83
N PRO A 7 -10.14 0.93 -9.10
CA PRO A 7 -11.36 0.45 -9.78
C PRO A 7 -11.48 -1.07 -9.78
N MET A 8 -10.35 -1.80 -9.81
CA MET A 8 -10.34 -3.26 -9.79
C MET A 8 -10.81 -3.83 -8.44
N THR A 9 -10.51 -3.17 -7.34
CA THR A 9 -10.89 -3.63 -6.00
C THR A 9 -12.18 -2.99 -5.48
N ALA A 10 -12.73 -2.01 -6.18
CA ALA A 10 -13.87 -1.21 -5.70
C ALA A 10 -15.08 -2.06 -5.36
N ALA A 11 -15.40 -3.08 -6.17
CA ALA A 11 -16.56 -3.93 -5.92
C ALA A 11 -16.42 -4.73 -4.63
N LEU A 12 -15.24 -5.29 -4.38
CA LEU A 12 -14.97 -6.03 -3.13
C LEU A 12 -14.98 -5.10 -1.93
N LEU A 13 -14.37 -3.93 -2.06
CA LEU A 13 -14.28 -2.97 -0.96
C LEU A 13 -15.61 -2.25 -0.69
N ALA A 14 -16.60 -2.38 -1.58
CA ALA A 14 -17.96 -1.91 -1.32
C ALA A 14 -18.70 -2.80 -0.32
N THR A 15 -18.24 -4.04 -0.10
CA THR A 15 -18.80 -4.94 0.90
C THR A 15 -18.25 -4.54 2.27
N PRO A 16 -19.10 -4.11 3.23
CA PRO A 16 -18.62 -3.58 4.51
C PRO A 16 -17.74 -4.56 5.30
N GLU A 17 -18.08 -5.84 5.30
CA GLU A 17 -17.31 -6.86 6.04
C GLU A 17 -15.93 -7.05 5.44
N TYR A 18 -15.82 -7.08 4.12
CA TYR A 18 -14.54 -7.24 3.44
C TYR A 18 -13.66 -6.01 3.68
N ARG A 19 -14.24 -4.82 3.54
CA ARG A 19 -13.52 -3.56 3.78
C ARG A 19 -12.98 -3.50 5.20
N GLN A 20 -13.83 -3.83 6.18
CA GLN A 20 -13.44 -3.80 7.59
C GLN A 20 -12.33 -4.82 7.88
N ASP A 21 -12.41 -6.02 7.29
CA ASP A 21 -11.37 -7.03 7.45
C ASP A 21 -10.02 -6.52 6.93
N ARG A 22 -10.03 -5.89 5.75
CA ARG A 22 -8.78 -5.34 5.19
C ARG A 22 -8.22 -4.20 6.04
N MET A 23 -9.08 -3.34 6.57
CA MET A 23 -8.67 -2.25 7.45
C MET A 23 -8.09 -2.78 8.76
N ASP A 24 -8.73 -3.82 9.35
CA ASP A 24 -8.26 -4.43 10.59
C ASP A 24 -6.88 -5.04 10.43
N ARG A 25 -6.54 -5.52 9.23
CA ARG A 25 -5.24 -6.11 8.92
C ARG A 25 -4.20 -5.08 8.51
N THR A 26 -4.55 -3.81 8.52
CA THR A 26 -3.65 -2.72 8.13
C THR A 26 -3.39 -1.83 9.35
N PRO A 27 -2.27 -2.03 10.07
CA PRO A 27 -2.02 -1.32 11.33
C PRO A 27 -2.12 0.20 11.25
N ILE A 28 -1.80 0.80 10.08
CA ILE A 28 -1.88 2.25 9.93
C ILE A 28 -3.32 2.78 9.98
N GLY A 29 -4.33 1.90 9.86
CA GLY A 29 -5.73 2.26 10.07
C GLY A 29 -6.47 2.78 8.84
N ARG A 30 -5.89 2.67 7.65
CA ARG A 30 -6.57 3.00 6.40
C ARG A 30 -6.07 2.10 5.27
N LEU A 31 -6.88 2.01 4.21
CA LEU A 31 -6.44 1.34 3.00
C LEU A 31 -5.50 2.24 2.20
N GLY A 32 -4.68 1.65 1.35
CA GLY A 32 -3.78 2.41 0.51
C GLY A 32 -4.47 2.96 -0.72
N THR A 33 -3.83 3.94 -1.34
CA THR A 33 -4.26 4.51 -2.62
C THR A 33 -3.20 4.21 -3.68
N PRO A 34 -3.55 4.30 -4.98
CA PRO A 34 -2.53 4.17 -6.03
C PRO A 34 -1.37 5.15 -5.85
N GLU A 35 -1.64 6.35 -5.34
CA GLU A 35 -0.61 7.36 -5.08
C GLU A 35 0.37 6.90 -4.01
N ASP A 36 -0.08 6.17 -2.99
CA ASP A 36 0.83 5.63 -1.97
C ASP A 36 1.91 4.75 -2.61
N VAL A 37 1.53 3.93 -3.60
CA VAL A 37 2.48 3.09 -4.33
C VAL A 37 3.31 3.93 -5.31
N ALA A 38 2.66 4.86 -6.02
CA ALA A 38 3.32 5.70 -7.01
C ALA A 38 4.45 6.54 -6.39
N TYR A 39 4.26 7.09 -5.20
CA TYR A 39 5.30 7.86 -4.52
C TYR A 39 6.50 6.99 -4.14
N GLY A 40 6.29 5.73 -3.76
CA GLY A 40 7.38 4.79 -3.52
C GLY A 40 8.18 4.49 -4.78
N VAL A 41 7.49 4.28 -5.90
CA VAL A 41 8.13 4.06 -7.20
C VAL A 41 8.91 5.32 -7.62
N LEU A 42 8.32 6.49 -7.43
CA LEU A 42 8.97 7.76 -7.75
C LEU A 42 10.26 7.92 -6.97
N TYR A 43 10.26 7.62 -5.68
CA TYR A 43 11.48 7.70 -4.87
C TYR A 43 12.56 6.76 -5.40
N LEU A 44 12.23 5.49 -5.63
CA LEU A 44 13.21 4.50 -6.09
C LEU A 44 13.77 4.82 -7.48
N ALA A 45 12.99 5.52 -8.32
CA ALA A 45 13.41 5.93 -9.65
C ALA A 45 14.12 7.28 -9.65
N SER A 46 14.19 7.97 -8.52
CA SER A 46 14.74 9.33 -8.45
C SER A 46 16.23 9.33 -8.10
N ASP A 47 16.89 10.47 -8.32
CA ASP A 47 18.29 10.65 -7.95
C ASP A 47 18.50 10.62 -6.43
N GLU A 48 17.47 10.93 -5.63
CA GLU A 48 17.52 10.83 -4.19
C GLU A 48 17.77 9.40 -3.72
N ALA A 49 17.43 8.39 -4.51
CA ALA A 49 17.67 6.98 -4.20
C ALA A 49 18.99 6.47 -4.81
N SER A 50 19.88 7.33 -5.24
CA SER A 50 21.08 6.95 -6.00
C SER A 50 22.05 6.03 -5.25
N PHE A 51 21.98 5.97 -3.93
CA PHE A 51 22.81 5.07 -3.11
C PHE A 51 22.04 3.82 -2.65
N VAL A 52 20.80 3.62 -3.13
CA VAL A 52 19.94 2.50 -2.75
C VAL A 52 20.02 1.41 -3.81
N THR A 53 20.41 0.21 -3.40
CA THR A 53 20.45 -0.95 -4.28
C THR A 53 20.14 -2.22 -3.47
N GLY A 54 19.45 -3.17 -4.09
CA GLY A 54 19.09 -4.43 -3.43
C GLY A 54 18.04 -4.28 -2.33
N ALA A 55 17.44 -3.11 -2.18
CA ALA A 55 16.47 -2.84 -1.12
C ALA A 55 15.06 -3.24 -1.52
N GLU A 56 14.27 -3.58 -0.50
CA GLU A 56 12.82 -3.77 -0.64
C GLU A 56 12.12 -2.61 0.07
N LEU A 57 11.23 -1.91 -0.63
CA LEU A 57 10.41 -0.87 -0.02
C LEU A 57 9.01 -1.41 0.20
N VAL A 58 8.65 -1.68 1.46
CA VAL A 58 7.35 -2.21 1.82
C VAL A 58 6.35 -1.06 1.92
N ILE A 59 5.24 -1.16 1.18
CA ILE A 59 4.19 -0.12 1.13
C ILE A 59 2.85 -0.82 1.41
N ASP A 60 2.61 -1.16 2.68
CA ASP A 60 1.44 -1.95 3.05
C ASP A 60 0.74 -1.47 4.33
N GLY A 61 1.09 -0.29 4.81
CA GLY A 61 0.51 0.27 6.03
C GLY A 61 0.82 -0.55 7.28
N GLY A 62 1.85 -1.38 7.24
CA GLY A 62 2.30 -2.20 8.36
C GLY A 62 1.73 -3.62 8.37
N ARG A 63 1.02 -4.05 7.33
CA ARG A 63 0.36 -5.36 7.31
C ARG A 63 1.34 -6.51 7.57
N THR A 64 2.50 -6.49 6.93
CA THR A 64 3.50 -7.58 7.07
C THR A 64 4.31 -7.46 8.35
N ALA A 65 4.14 -6.40 9.11
CA ALA A 65 4.82 -6.19 10.38
C ALA A 65 4.00 -6.66 11.59
N GLU A 66 2.73 -7.09 11.38
CA GLU A 66 1.90 -7.58 12.47
C GLU A 66 2.24 -9.01 12.91
#